data_e4e9739e4b835f1ff90fc65bcbe4a85d
#
_entry.id   e4e9739e4b835f1ff90fc65bcbe4a85d
#
_cell.length_a   1.000
_cell.length_b   1.000
_cell.length_c   1.000
_cell.angle_alpha   90.00
_cell.angle_beta   90.00
_cell.angle_gamma   90.00
#
_symmetry.space_group_name_H-M   'P 1'
#
loop_
_entity.id
_entity.type
_entity.pdbx_description
1 polymer ?
#
loop_
_entity_poly.entity_id
_entity_poly.type
_entity_poly.pdbx_seq_one_letter_code
_entity_poly.pdbx_strand_id
1 'polypeptide(L)'
;MHESEADDSPDEKIRLLHFWHTRNINDPVLLDCFTVNNVSIFVAYASYKLGFTPNQLTVASGVFSGFAFVSALILPPDSLALSILTIFVLSQASYLLDCADGQLARATNTHSEFGAFLDSGIDMTSAMFSFGSLFCYLFRYHYNSGSYFLGDVSLFVGFLFILTRTSRFFLMQNFINKFKQREIDFRKRHGFAEDLGTSFMDHQMSLFGMALFLVSASSGFALYIAQSIILGTVAVRYFLRARHIAKS
;
A
#
# COMPACT_ATOMS: atom_id res chain seq x y z
N MET A 1 5.34 -54.25 -16.97
CA MET A 1 4.34 -53.55 -16.14
C MET A 1 5.11 -52.73 -15.12
N HIS A 2 5.40 -51.48 -15.40
CA HIS A 2 5.91 -50.54 -14.44
C HIS A 2 4.69 -49.75 -13.95
N GLU A 3 4.30 -50.02 -12.72
CA GLU A 3 3.38 -49.17 -11.98
C GLU A 3 4.09 -47.84 -11.79
N SER A 4 3.53 -46.78 -12.38
CA SER A 4 3.87 -45.41 -12.05
C SER A 4 3.32 -45.15 -10.65
N GLU A 5 4.17 -45.31 -9.61
CA GLU A 5 3.89 -44.67 -8.33
C GLU A 5 3.63 -43.20 -8.59
N ALA A 6 2.39 -42.81 -8.38
CA ALA A 6 2.04 -41.41 -8.27
C ALA A 6 2.84 -40.85 -7.09
N ASP A 7 3.87 -40.10 -7.41
CA ASP A 7 4.65 -39.30 -6.47
C ASP A 7 3.69 -38.29 -5.81
N ASP A 8 3.00 -38.77 -4.77
CA ASP A 8 2.19 -37.94 -3.86
C ASP A 8 3.18 -37.16 -2.98
N SER A 9 3.86 -36.24 -3.68
CA SER A 9 5.01 -35.56 -3.17
C SER A 9 4.66 -34.75 -1.94
N PRO A 10 5.42 -34.89 -0.85
CA PRO A 10 5.41 -34.00 0.31
C PRO A 10 5.60 -32.53 -0.06
N ASP A 11 5.88 -32.25 -1.31
CA ASP A 11 6.28 -30.97 -1.91
C ASP A 11 5.22 -29.86 -1.80
N GLU A 12 3.92 -30.16 -1.82
CA GLU A 12 2.90 -29.09 -1.75
C GLU A 12 2.78 -28.45 -0.36
N LYS A 13 2.79 -29.28 0.69
CA LYS A 13 2.74 -28.76 2.07
C LYS A 13 4.05 -28.07 2.46
N ILE A 14 5.17 -28.61 1.98
CA ILE A 14 6.50 -28.05 2.23
C ILE A 14 6.62 -26.68 1.53
N ARG A 15 6.11 -26.51 0.31
CA ARG A 15 6.17 -25.24 -0.42
C ARG A 15 5.30 -24.15 0.20
N LEU A 16 4.07 -24.42 0.64
CA LEU A 16 3.25 -23.46 1.34
C LEU A 16 3.86 -23.04 2.69
N LEU A 17 4.40 -24.01 3.44
CA LEU A 17 5.17 -23.76 4.66
C LEU A 17 6.41 -22.91 4.39
N HIS A 18 7.09 -23.12 3.26
CA HIS A 18 8.23 -22.28 2.87
C HIS A 18 7.81 -20.83 2.63
N PHE A 19 6.71 -20.57 1.91
CA PHE A 19 6.16 -19.24 1.76
C PHE A 19 5.80 -18.61 3.10
N TRP A 20 5.26 -19.38 4.02
CA TRP A 20 4.94 -18.91 5.36
C TRP A 20 6.18 -18.55 6.18
N HIS A 21 7.27 -19.29 6.04
CA HIS A 21 8.53 -19.02 6.74
C HIS A 21 9.35 -17.87 6.11
N THR A 22 9.21 -17.63 4.81
CA THR A 22 9.90 -16.53 4.12
C THR A 22 9.16 -15.19 4.21
N ARG A 23 7.98 -15.16 4.85
CA ARG A 23 7.25 -13.92 5.07
C ARG A 23 8.09 -12.91 5.86
N ASN A 24 7.88 -11.63 5.59
CA ASN A 24 8.55 -10.59 6.33
C ASN A 24 7.94 -10.43 7.73
N ILE A 25 8.49 -11.13 8.73
CA ILE A 25 8.03 -11.07 10.14
C ILE A 25 8.44 -9.75 10.80
N ASN A 26 9.41 -9.05 10.22
CA ASN A 26 9.96 -7.79 10.75
C ASN A 26 9.30 -6.55 10.14
N ASP A 27 8.15 -6.71 9.50
CA ASP A 27 7.41 -5.56 9.01
C ASP A 27 6.92 -4.72 10.19
N PRO A 28 7.31 -3.46 10.31
CA PRO A 28 6.95 -2.62 11.46
C PRO A 28 5.47 -2.27 11.50
N VAL A 29 4.71 -2.63 10.46
CA VAL A 29 3.29 -2.30 10.36
C VAL A 29 2.46 -3.41 10.96
N LEU A 30 2.02 -3.21 12.20
CA LEU A 30 1.27 -4.19 12.98
C LEU A 30 -0.01 -4.69 12.28
N LEU A 31 -0.76 -3.81 11.63
CA LEU A 31 -1.98 -4.17 10.92
C LEU A 31 -1.71 -5.05 9.70
N ASP A 32 -0.67 -4.75 8.92
CA ASP A 32 -0.29 -5.54 7.75
C ASP A 32 0.19 -6.93 8.14
N CYS A 33 0.93 -7.06 9.24
CA CYS A 33 1.35 -8.36 9.76
C CYS A 33 0.17 -9.29 10.08
N PHE A 34 -0.94 -8.75 10.59
CA PHE A 34 -2.08 -9.57 11.02
C PHE A 34 -3.13 -9.80 9.93
N THR A 35 -3.18 -8.97 8.90
CA THR A 35 -4.24 -9.01 7.88
C THR A 35 -3.71 -9.38 6.49
N VAL A 36 -3.16 -8.41 5.78
CA VAL A 36 -2.82 -8.54 4.35
C VAL A 36 -1.64 -9.46 4.12
N ASN A 37 -0.61 -9.39 4.98
CA ASN A 37 0.55 -10.27 4.84
C ASN A 37 0.20 -11.76 4.95
N ASN A 38 -0.82 -12.12 5.71
CA ASN A 38 -1.28 -13.50 5.80
C ASN A 38 -2.10 -13.92 4.56
N VAL A 39 -2.95 -13.03 4.05
CA VAL A 39 -3.75 -13.31 2.85
C VAL A 39 -2.87 -13.30 1.58
N SER A 40 -1.92 -12.39 1.50
CA SER A 40 -1.01 -12.28 0.34
C SER A 40 -0.10 -13.51 0.16
N ILE A 41 0.16 -14.28 1.22
CA ILE A 41 0.86 -15.56 1.12
C ILE A 41 0.11 -16.54 0.21
N PHE A 42 -1.21 -16.64 0.38
CA PHE A 42 -2.01 -17.53 -0.45
C PHE A 42 -2.04 -17.05 -1.90
N VAL A 43 -2.11 -15.72 -2.11
CA VAL A 43 -2.04 -15.13 -3.45
C VAL A 43 -0.68 -15.37 -4.09
N ALA A 44 0.42 -15.17 -3.35
CA ALA A 44 1.77 -15.44 -3.82
C ALA A 44 1.97 -16.91 -4.19
N TYR A 45 1.48 -17.83 -3.35
CA TYR A 45 1.55 -19.27 -3.60
C TYR A 45 0.71 -19.69 -4.83
N ALA A 46 -0.52 -19.18 -4.96
CA ALA A 46 -1.35 -19.44 -6.14
C ALA A 46 -0.69 -18.90 -7.41
N SER A 47 -0.11 -17.70 -7.35
CA SER A 47 0.63 -17.09 -8.46
C SER A 47 1.86 -17.89 -8.85
N TYR A 48 2.59 -18.43 -7.86
CA TYR A 48 3.69 -19.36 -8.10
C TYR A 48 3.24 -20.60 -8.88
N LYS A 49 2.14 -21.24 -8.45
CA LYS A 49 1.57 -22.42 -9.14
C LYS A 49 1.12 -22.13 -10.57
N LEU A 50 0.63 -20.92 -10.81
CA LEU A 50 0.23 -20.45 -12.14
C LEU A 50 1.41 -19.99 -13.00
N GLY A 51 2.64 -19.99 -12.48
CA GLY A 51 3.85 -19.59 -13.20
C GLY A 51 4.03 -18.08 -13.34
N PHE A 52 3.34 -17.27 -12.53
CA PHE A 52 3.56 -15.83 -12.52
C PHE A 52 4.90 -15.46 -11.89
N THR A 53 5.52 -14.42 -12.44
CA THR A 53 6.72 -13.82 -11.86
C THR A 53 6.37 -12.68 -10.89
N PRO A 54 7.25 -12.32 -9.92
CA PRO A 54 7.03 -11.17 -9.05
C PRO A 54 6.74 -9.88 -9.83
N ASN A 55 7.51 -9.56 -10.85
CA ASN A 55 7.32 -8.36 -11.66
C ASN A 55 5.94 -8.30 -12.35
N GLN A 56 5.38 -9.46 -12.73
CA GLN A 56 4.02 -9.50 -13.27
C GLN A 56 2.96 -9.15 -12.23
N LEU A 57 3.15 -9.57 -10.97
CA LEU A 57 2.26 -9.20 -9.88
C LEU A 57 2.38 -7.70 -9.56
N THR A 58 3.59 -7.15 -9.55
CA THR A 58 3.82 -5.71 -9.39
C THR A 58 3.09 -4.92 -10.48
N VAL A 59 3.21 -5.32 -11.76
CA VAL A 59 2.48 -4.67 -12.85
C VAL A 59 0.97 -4.82 -12.69
N ALA A 60 0.50 -6.00 -12.29
CA ALA A 60 -0.92 -6.24 -12.05
C ALA A 60 -1.46 -5.34 -10.93
N SER A 61 -0.70 -5.11 -9.85
CA SER A 61 -1.09 -4.19 -8.78
C SER A 61 -1.32 -2.77 -9.33
N GLY A 62 -0.40 -2.28 -10.17
CA GLY A 62 -0.54 -1.00 -10.85
C GLY A 62 -1.78 -0.91 -11.76
N VAL A 63 -2.10 -1.99 -12.47
CA VAL A 63 -3.29 -2.06 -13.32
C VAL A 63 -4.58 -1.98 -12.49
N PHE A 64 -4.65 -2.69 -11.35
CA PHE A 64 -5.82 -2.63 -10.48
C PHE A 64 -6.02 -1.23 -9.87
N SER A 65 -4.95 -0.56 -9.45
CA SER A 65 -5.04 0.84 -9.00
C SER A 65 -5.47 1.79 -10.12
N GLY A 66 -5.00 1.57 -11.34
CA GLY A 66 -5.47 2.28 -12.54
C GLY A 66 -6.96 2.08 -12.80
N PHE A 67 -7.47 0.86 -12.64
CA PHE A 67 -8.91 0.59 -12.73
C PHE A 67 -9.70 1.27 -11.62
N ALA A 68 -9.18 1.38 -10.40
CA ALA A 68 -9.82 2.16 -9.35
C ALA A 68 -9.96 3.63 -9.77
N PHE A 69 -8.92 4.21 -10.37
CA PHE A 69 -8.96 5.59 -10.84
C PHE A 69 -9.93 5.80 -12.00
N VAL A 70 -9.90 4.92 -13.00
CA VAL A 70 -10.86 4.97 -14.12
C VAL A 70 -12.29 4.80 -13.62
N SER A 71 -12.54 3.90 -12.67
CA SER A 71 -13.86 3.73 -12.04
C SER A 71 -14.37 5.03 -11.40
N ALA A 72 -13.48 5.78 -10.74
CA ALA A 72 -13.84 7.07 -10.15
C ALA A 72 -14.28 8.12 -11.19
N LEU A 73 -13.80 8.00 -12.43
CA LEU A 73 -14.16 8.91 -13.50
C LEU A 73 -15.48 8.54 -14.20
N ILE A 74 -15.79 7.24 -14.31
CA ILE A 74 -16.92 6.76 -15.10
C ILE A 74 -18.16 6.39 -14.27
N LEU A 75 -17.98 6.00 -13.01
CA LEU A 75 -19.12 5.62 -12.15
C LEU A 75 -20.06 6.81 -11.92
N PRO A 76 -21.39 6.54 -11.86
CA PRO A 76 -22.37 7.61 -11.65
C PRO A 76 -22.12 8.32 -10.30
N PRO A 77 -22.15 9.68 -10.27
CA PRO A 77 -21.94 10.41 -9.03
C PRO A 77 -23.05 10.17 -7.99
N ASP A 78 -24.24 9.73 -8.42
CA ASP A 78 -25.40 9.50 -7.54
C ASP A 78 -25.31 8.19 -6.75
N SER A 79 -24.39 7.29 -7.09
CA SER A 79 -24.23 5.96 -6.46
C SER A 79 -23.04 5.92 -5.49
N LEU A 80 -23.08 6.76 -4.45
CA LEU A 80 -21.96 6.92 -3.51
C LEU A 80 -21.44 5.60 -2.94
N ALA A 81 -22.34 4.78 -2.39
CA ALA A 81 -21.94 3.53 -1.73
C ALA A 81 -21.29 2.53 -2.70
N LEU A 82 -21.91 2.33 -3.88
CA LEU A 82 -21.39 1.41 -4.89
C LEU A 82 -20.03 1.88 -5.42
N SER A 83 -19.90 3.17 -5.66
CA SER A 83 -18.68 3.74 -6.22
C SER A 83 -17.51 3.68 -5.22
N ILE A 84 -17.74 4.06 -3.97
CA ILE A 84 -16.72 3.93 -2.91
C ILE A 84 -16.34 2.47 -2.70
N LEU A 85 -17.32 1.55 -2.68
CA LEU A 85 -17.05 0.13 -2.55
C LEU A 85 -16.21 -0.40 -3.71
N THR A 86 -16.52 -0.01 -4.94
CA THR A 86 -15.76 -0.42 -6.13
C THR A 86 -14.31 0.09 -6.07
N ILE A 87 -14.12 1.37 -5.77
CA ILE A 87 -12.79 1.97 -5.60
C ILE A 87 -12.03 1.26 -4.49
N PHE A 88 -12.68 0.99 -3.35
CA PHE A 88 -12.08 0.30 -2.22
C PHE A 88 -11.62 -1.11 -2.60
N VAL A 89 -12.48 -1.91 -3.21
CA VAL A 89 -12.16 -3.30 -3.60
C VAL A 89 -11.00 -3.35 -4.59
N LEU A 90 -11.00 -2.47 -5.60
CA LEU A 90 -9.91 -2.40 -6.58
C LEU A 90 -8.59 -1.94 -5.93
N SER A 91 -8.64 -0.99 -5.01
CA SER A 91 -7.47 -0.53 -4.27
C SER A 91 -6.93 -1.61 -3.31
N GLN A 92 -7.80 -2.39 -2.68
CA GLN A 92 -7.41 -3.54 -1.84
C GLN A 92 -6.78 -4.65 -2.69
N ALA A 93 -7.34 -4.95 -3.86
CA ALA A 93 -6.77 -5.94 -4.77
C ALA A 93 -5.36 -5.50 -5.25
N SER A 94 -5.20 -4.23 -5.60
CA SER A 94 -3.89 -3.64 -5.91
C SER A 94 -2.88 -3.87 -4.79
N TYR A 95 -3.23 -3.48 -3.57
CA TYR A 95 -2.36 -3.60 -2.41
C TYR A 95 -2.03 -5.06 -2.04
N LEU A 96 -3.01 -5.96 -2.19
CA LEU A 96 -2.81 -7.40 -1.94
C LEU A 96 -1.81 -8.03 -2.94
N LEU A 97 -1.89 -7.63 -4.20
CA LEU A 97 -0.97 -8.10 -5.25
C LEU A 97 0.46 -7.57 -5.03
N ASP A 98 0.58 -6.33 -4.60
CA ASP A 98 1.82 -5.68 -4.21
C ASP A 98 2.51 -6.42 -3.04
N CYS A 99 1.78 -6.71 -1.97
CA CYS A 99 2.30 -7.53 -0.89
C CYS A 99 2.69 -8.95 -1.34
N ALA A 100 1.96 -9.52 -2.30
CA ALA A 100 2.19 -10.87 -2.79
C ALA A 100 3.44 -10.98 -3.67
N ASP A 101 3.80 -9.96 -4.44
CA ASP A 101 4.97 -9.99 -5.31
C ASP A 101 6.28 -10.05 -4.50
N GLY A 102 6.39 -9.25 -3.45
CA GLY A 102 7.53 -9.30 -2.54
C GLY A 102 7.63 -10.65 -1.81
N GLN A 103 6.51 -11.28 -1.46
CA GLN A 103 6.51 -12.63 -0.87
C GLN A 103 6.92 -13.69 -1.89
N LEU A 104 6.43 -13.59 -3.13
CA LEU A 104 6.82 -14.47 -4.22
C LEU A 104 8.30 -14.34 -4.52
N ALA A 105 8.83 -13.12 -4.61
CA ALA A 105 10.26 -12.87 -4.85
C ALA A 105 11.14 -13.47 -3.75
N ARG A 106 10.73 -13.36 -2.48
CA ARG A 106 11.44 -13.96 -1.34
C ARG A 106 11.39 -15.50 -1.39
N ALA A 107 10.21 -16.06 -1.60
CA ALA A 107 10.01 -17.51 -1.61
C ALA A 107 10.74 -18.21 -2.76
N THR A 108 10.85 -17.55 -3.92
CA THR A 108 11.52 -18.09 -5.12
C THR A 108 12.97 -17.65 -5.26
N ASN A 109 13.46 -16.81 -4.35
CA ASN A 109 14.81 -16.21 -4.40
C ASN A 109 15.12 -15.50 -5.73
N THR A 110 14.11 -14.79 -6.28
CA THR A 110 14.21 -14.10 -7.59
C THR A 110 14.31 -12.58 -7.44
N HIS A 111 14.99 -12.11 -6.40
CA HIS A 111 15.22 -10.69 -6.19
C HIS A 111 16.11 -10.10 -7.29
N SER A 112 15.73 -8.95 -7.84
CA SER A 112 16.52 -8.19 -8.80
C SER A 112 16.47 -6.70 -8.51
N GLU A 113 17.52 -5.98 -8.90
CA GLU A 113 17.58 -4.51 -8.80
C GLU A 113 16.48 -3.85 -9.65
N PHE A 114 16.22 -4.41 -10.84
CA PHE A 114 15.13 -3.96 -11.69
C PHE A 114 13.75 -4.20 -11.05
N GLY A 115 13.54 -5.36 -10.41
CA GLY A 115 12.31 -5.65 -9.68
C GLY A 115 12.07 -4.65 -8.56
N ALA A 116 13.09 -4.35 -7.76
CA ALA A 116 12.99 -3.37 -6.68
C ALA A 116 12.73 -1.93 -7.19
N PHE A 117 13.29 -1.57 -8.34
CA PHE A 117 13.01 -0.28 -9.00
C PHE A 117 11.57 -0.21 -9.50
N LEU A 118 11.10 -1.27 -10.17
CA LEU A 118 9.74 -1.40 -10.69
C LEU A 118 8.70 -1.33 -9.56
N ASP A 119 8.92 -2.10 -8.49
CA ASP A 119 8.13 -2.14 -7.28
C ASP A 119 7.96 -0.73 -6.68
N SER A 120 9.06 -0.06 -6.38
CA SER A 120 9.03 1.31 -5.85
C SER A 120 8.29 2.31 -6.74
N GLY A 121 8.42 2.18 -8.06
CA GLY A 121 7.75 3.05 -9.03
C GLY A 121 6.24 2.82 -9.09
N ILE A 122 5.85 1.55 -9.10
CA ILE A 122 4.43 1.15 -9.14
C ILE A 122 3.75 1.43 -7.80
N ASP A 123 4.40 1.17 -6.67
CA ASP A 123 3.94 1.50 -5.33
C ASP A 123 3.50 2.97 -5.21
N MET A 124 4.38 3.87 -5.64
CA MET A 124 4.11 5.30 -5.62
C MET A 124 2.92 5.66 -6.53
N THR A 125 2.89 5.10 -7.73
CA THR A 125 1.84 5.36 -8.72
C THR A 125 0.49 4.78 -8.27
N SER A 126 0.50 3.56 -7.72
CA SER A 126 -0.68 2.88 -7.18
C SER A 126 -1.30 3.63 -6.01
N ALA A 127 -0.47 4.18 -5.13
CA ALA A 127 -0.96 5.03 -4.05
C ALA A 127 -1.63 6.30 -4.58
N MET A 128 -1.04 6.95 -5.60
CA MET A 128 -1.64 8.13 -6.24
C MET A 128 -2.99 7.79 -6.88
N PHE A 129 -3.09 6.68 -7.60
CA PHE A 129 -4.33 6.26 -8.25
C PHE A 129 -5.40 5.85 -7.25
N SER A 130 -5.06 5.04 -6.25
CA SER A 130 -6.02 4.54 -5.25
C SER A 130 -6.63 5.68 -4.43
N PHE A 131 -5.81 6.59 -3.90
CA PHE A 131 -6.32 7.72 -3.12
C PHE A 131 -6.84 8.85 -3.98
N GLY A 132 -6.20 9.12 -5.12
CA GLY A 132 -6.68 10.07 -6.11
C GLY A 132 -8.07 9.73 -6.61
N SER A 133 -8.38 8.44 -6.80
CA SER A 133 -9.70 7.98 -7.22
C SER A 133 -10.80 8.35 -6.22
N LEU A 134 -10.56 8.16 -4.92
CA LEU A 134 -11.52 8.52 -3.88
C LEU A 134 -11.84 10.01 -3.93
N PHE A 135 -10.83 10.86 -3.90
CA PHE A 135 -11.02 12.31 -3.84
C PHE A 135 -11.58 12.88 -5.13
N CYS A 136 -11.19 12.33 -6.28
CA CYS A 136 -11.77 12.67 -7.57
C CYS A 136 -13.27 12.31 -7.64
N TYR A 137 -13.63 11.11 -7.13
CA TYR A 137 -15.03 10.70 -7.05
C TYR A 137 -15.83 11.60 -6.09
N LEU A 138 -15.32 11.89 -4.89
CA LEU A 138 -15.97 12.76 -3.91
C LEU A 138 -16.18 14.18 -4.45
N PHE A 139 -15.21 14.71 -5.19
CA PHE A 139 -15.38 15.98 -5.90
C PHE A 139 -16.58 15.93 -6.85
N ARG A 140 -16.65 14.94 -7.73
CA ARG A 140 -17.74 14.76 -8.69
C ARG A 140 -19.09 14.58 -7.99
N TYR A 141 -19.13 13.79 -6.92
CA TYR A 141 -20.33 13.55 -6.12
C TYR A 141 -20.86 14.87 -5.50
N HIS A 142 -20.00 15.62 -4.82
CA HIS A 142 -20.40 16.89 -4.20
C HIS A 142 -20.76 17.96 -5.23
N TYR A 143 -20.04 17.99 -6.33
CA TYR A 143 -20.32 18.94 -7.40
C TYR A 143 -21.70 18.66 -8.05
N ASN A 144 -22.03 17.42 -8.29
CA ASN A 144 -23.32 17.00 -8.81
C ASN A 144 -24.48 17.25 -7.84
N SER A 145 -24.22 17.15 -6.53
CA SER A 145 -25.21 17.44 -5.48
C SER A 145 -25.37 18.95 -5.17
N GLY A 146 -24.69 19.82 -5.88
CA GLY A 146 -24.71 21.27 -5.65
C GLY A 146 -23.89 21.74 -4.45
N SER A 147 -23.13 20.86 -3.81
CA SER A 147 -22.29 21.14 -2.64
C SER A 147 -20.86 21.52 -3.07
N TYR A 148 -20.70 22.57 -3.85
CA TYR A 148 -19.43 22.97 -4.46
C TYR A 148 -18.29 23.12 -3.46
N PHE A 149 -18.56 23.76 -2.30
CA PHE A 149 -17.55 23.93 -1.24
C PHE A 149 -17.00 22.59 -0.75
N LEU A 150 -17.85 21.58 -0.56
CA LEU A 150 -17.38 20.24 -0.16
C LEU A 150 -16.61 19.53 -1.29
N GLY A 151 -16.94 19.82 -2.53
CA GLY A 151 -16.17 19.38 -3.69
C GLY A 151 -14.75 19.94 -3.66
N ASP A 152 -14.60 21.25 -3.51
CA ASP A 152 -13.29 21.91 -3.42
C ASP A 152 -12.48 21.42 -2.22
N VAL A 153 -13.11 21.23 -1.06
CA VAL A 153 -12.48 20.64 0.13
C VAL A 153 -11.99 19.23 -0.16
N SER A 154 -12.77 18.42 -0.90
CA SER A 154 -12.35 17.05 -1.29
C SER A 154 -11.07 17.07 -2.09
N LEU A 155 -10.97 17.91 -3.11
CA LEU A 155 -9.74 18.04 -3.93
C LEU A 155 -8.56 18.55 -3.10
N PHE A 156 -8.78 19.55 -2.25
CA PHE A 156 -7.71 20.11 -1.42
C PHE A 156 -7.16 19.09 -0.44
N VAL A 157 -8.02 18.36 0.28
CA VAL A 157 -7.62 17.31 1.23
C VAL A 157 -6.92 16.18 0.48
N GLY A 158 -7.44 15.75 -0.67
CA GLY A 158 -6.82 14.75 -1.51
C GLY A 158 -5.44 15.13 -2.00
N PHE A 159 -5.29 16.36 -2.49
CA PHE A 159 -4.00 16.89 -2.90
C PHE A 159 -2.99 16.92 -1.74
N LEU A 160 -3.40 17.45 -0.59
CA LEU A 160 -2.57 17.51 0.61
C LEU A 160 -2.14 16.11 1.07
N PHE A 161 -3.07 15.16 1.08
CA PHE A 161 -2.80 13.78 1.48
C PHE A 161 -1.79 13.11 0.52
N ILE A 162 -2.02 13.18 -0.80
CA ILE A 162 -1.12 12.61 -1.80
C ILE A 162 0.26 13.28 -1.72
N LEU A 163 0.32 14.59 -1.61
CA LEU A 163 1.56 15.34 -1.50
C LEU A 163 2.39 14.90 -0.28
N THR A 164 1.76 14.83 0.90
CA THR A 164 2.45 14.45 2.14
C THR A 164 2.89 12.99 2.12
N ARG A 165 2.08 12.09 1.56
CA ARG A 165 2.42 10.67 1.41
C ARG A 165 3.60 10.47 0.45
N THR A 166 3.56 11.12 -0.71
CA THR A 166 4.61 11.05 -1.72
C THR A 166 5.93 11.64 -1.20
N SER A 167 5.85 12.79 -0.55
CA SER A 167 7.03 13.44 0.06
C SER A 167 7.67 12.56 1.13
N ARG A 168 6.87 11.92 1.99
CA ARG A 168 7.37 10.96 2.98
C ARG A 168 8.05 9.79 2.31
N PHE A 169 7.41 9.16 1.32
CA PHE A 169 7.97 8.02 0.60
C PHE A 169 9.33 8.38 -0.02
N PHE A 170 9.41 9.50 -0.75
CA PHE A 170 10.64 9.96 -1.38
C PHE A 170 11.75 10.24 -0.36
N LEU A 171 11.44 10.95 0.73
CA LEU A 171 12.42 11.25 1.77
C LEU A 171 12.89 10.01 2.50
N MET A 172 11.97 9.07 2.80
CA MET A 172 12.28 7.81 3.45
C MET A 172 13.20 6.95 2.58
N GLN A 173 12.89 6.77 1.30
CA GLN A 173 13.71 5.99 0.37
C GLN A 173 15.12 6.58 0.22
N ASN A 174 15.23 7.89 0.03
CA ASN A 174 16.53 8.55 -0.05
C ASN A 174 17.33 8.45 1.26
N PHE A 175 16.64 8.52 2.41
CA PHE A 175 17.26 8.36 3.72
C PHE A 175 17.77 6.93 3.93
N ILE A 176 16.94 5.92 3.66
CA ILE A 176 17.32 4.51 3.78
C ILE A 176 18.51 4.19 2.87
N ASN A 177 18.45 4.58 1.61
CA ASN A 177 19.52 4.29 0.65
C ASN A 177 20.86 4.91 1.07
N LYS A 178 20.83 6.10 1.66
CA LYS A 178 22.05 6.84 2.02
C LYS A 178 22.58 6.50 3.43
N PHE A 179 21.73 6.07 4.34
CA PHE A 179 22.05 5.92 5.77
C PHE A 179 21.61 4.59 6.37
N LYS A 180 21.47 3.55 5.58
CA LYS A 180 20.91 2.23 5.96
C LYS A 180 21.42 1.70 7.30
N GLN A 181 22.73 1.77 7.55
CA GLN A 181 23.31 1.24 8.79
C GLN A 181 22.88 2.04 10.03
N ARG A 182 22.84 3.37 9.92
CA ARG A 182 22.44 4.25 11.04
C ARG A 182 20.95 4.18 11.34
N GLU A 183 20.12 3.82 10.35
CA GLU A 183 18.70 3.60 10.55
C GLU A 183 18.41 2.33 11.36
N ILE A 184 19.12 1.23 11.10
CA ILE A 184 19.01 -0.01 11.86
C ILE A 184 19.26 0.27 13.35
N ASP A 185 20.29 1.04 13.68
CA ASP A 185 20.65 1.39 15.07
C ASP A 185 19.60 2.28 15.73
N PHE A 186 18.93 3.12 14.97
CA PHE A 186 17.86 3.99 15.47
C PHE A 186 16.56 3.23 15.70
N ARG A 187 16.12 2.38 14.79
CA ARG A 187 14.92 1.53 14.95
C ARG A 187 15.02 0.67 16.20
N LYS A 188 16.19 0.13 16.51
CA LYS A 188 16.44 -0.61 17.76
C LYS A 188 16.20 0.22 19.04
N ARG A 189 16.34 1.56 18.98
CA ARG A 189 16.19 2.44 20.15
C ARG A 189 14.78 3.01 20.35
N HIS A 190 13.97 3.12 19.30
CA HIS A 190 12.70 3.87 19.33
C HIS A 190 11.50 3.06 18.81
N GLY A 191 11.63 1.73 18.67
CA GLY A 191 10.75 0.83 17.92
C GLY A 191 9.25 1.06 18.10
N PHE A 192 8.71 0.96 19.33
CA PHE A 192 7.26 0.88 19.53
C PHE A 192 6.48 2.15 19.14
N ALA A 193 6.99 3.33 19.46
CA ALA A 193 6.30 4.59 19.15
C ALA A 193 6.33 4.94 17.66
N GLU A 194 7.43 4.56 16.98
CA GLU A 194 7.51 4.69 15.51
C GLU A 194 6.64 3.66 14.81
N ASP A 195 6.57 2.43 15.30
CA ASP A 195 5.75 1.36 14.75
C ASP A 195 4.25 1.68 14.88
N LEU A 196 3.83 2.27 16.00
CA LEU A 196 2.44 2.74 16.16
C LEU A 196 2.12 3.89 15.20
N GLY A 197 3.03 4.86 15.06
CA GLY A 197 2.88 5.97 14.12
C GLY A 197 2.86 5.50 12.66
N THR A 198 3.72 4.55 12.30
CA THR A 198 3.73 3.96 10.95
C THR A 198 2.48 3.15 10.67
N SER A 199 1.96 2.39 11.64
CA SER A 199 0.71 1.64 11.52
C SER A 199 -0.50 2.55 11.30
N PHE A 200 -0.56 3.70 11.98
CA PHE A 200 -1.64 4.68 11.75
C PHE A 200 -1.55 5.34 10.36
N MET A 201 -0.34 5.44 9.80
CA MET A 201 -0.09 5.99 8.46
C MET A 201 -0.13 4.94 7.36
N ASP A 202 -0.39 3.70 7.72
CA ASP A 202 -0.41 2.57 6.82
C ASP A 202 -1.49 2.68 5.75
N HIS A 203 -1.26 1.94 4.66
CA HIS A 203 -2.19 1.83 3.55
C HIS A 203 -3.56 1.32 4.01
N GLN A 204 -3.60 0.35 4.94
CA GLN A 204 -4.84 -0.21 5.49
C GLN A 204 -5.67 0.82 6.24
N MET A 205 -5.06 1.62 7.12
CA MET A 205 -5.76 2.69 7.82
C MET A 205 -6.26 3.77 6.86
N SER A 206 -5.50 4.04 5.80
CA SER A 206 -5.92 4.98 4.77
C SER A 206 -7.08 4.42 3.95
N LEU A 207 -7.08 3.13 3.61
CA LEU A 207 -8.19 2.47 2.95
C LEU A 207 -9.43 2.36 3.87
N PHE A 208 -9.22 2.14 5.18
CA PHE A 208 -10.32 2.22 6.16
C PHE A 208 -10.98 3.61 6.17
N GLY A 209 -10.20 4.67 5.97
CA GLY A 209 -10.70 6.03 5.76
C GLY A 209 -11.72 6.13 4.61
N MET A 210 -11.55 5.35 3.54
CA MET A 210 -12.53 5.29 2.45
C MET A 210 -13.89 4.76 2.95
N ALA A 211 -13.90 3.73 3.79
CA ALA A 211 -15.12 3.18 4.36
C ALA A 211 -15.81 4.17 5.30
N LEU A 212 -15.06 5.02 6.00
CA LEU A 212 -15.64 6.04 6.87
C LEU A 212 -16.49 7.07 6.11
N PHE A 213 -16.21 7.34 4.84
CA PHE A 213 -17.07 8.22 4.04
C PHE A 213 -18.47 7.66 3.82
N LEU A 214 -18.65 6.34 3.90
CA LEU A 214 -19.98 5.71 3.85
C LEU A 214 -20.80 5.99 5.10
N VAL A 215 -20.12 6.22 6.23
CA VAL A 215 -20.78 6.51 7.53
C VAL A 215 -20.97 8.02 7.71
N SER A 216 -19.92 8.80 7.45
CA SER A 216 -19.94 10.26 7.59
C SER A 216 -18.79 10.89 6.81
N ALA A 217 -19.11 11.85 5.95
CA ALA A 217 -18.11 12.62 5.21
C ALA A 217 -17.13 13.35 6.15
N SER A 218 -17.63 13.90 7.27
CA SER A 218 -16.80 14.61 8.25
C SER A 218 -15.78 13.70 8.91
N SER A 219 -16.15 12.45 9.24
CA SER A 219 -15.25 11.44 9.81
C SER A 219 -14.16 11.02 8.82
N GLY A 220 -14.52 10.83 7.56
CA GLY A 220 -13.58 10.52 6.49
C GLY A 220 -12.55 11.65 6.29
N PHE A 221 -13.00 12.89 6.15
CA PHE A 221 -12.11 14.06 6.01
C PHE A 221 -11.21 14.23 7.23
N ALA A 222 -11.75 14.12 8.46
CA ALA A 222 -10.97 14.26 9.68
C ALA A 222 -9.81 13.25 9.74
N LEU A 223 -10.05 11.99 9.36
CA LEU A 223 -9.01 10.97 9.32
C LEU A 223 -7.90 11.32 8.32
N TYR A 224 -8.26 11.71 7.08
CA TYR A 224 -7.25 12.05 6.07
C TYR A 224 -6.48 13.32 6.39
N ILE A 225 -7.12 14.32 7.02
CA ILE A 225 -6.42 15.51 7.52
C ILE A 225 -5.45 15.12 8.64
N ALA A 226 -5.87 14.31 9.61
CA ALA A 226 -4.99 13.83 10.67
C ALA A 226 -3.80 13.04 10.12
N GLN A 227 -4.03 12.14 9.18
CA GLN A 227 -2.97 11.40 8.50
C GLN A 227 -2.02 12.34 7.73
N SER A 228 -2.54 13.34 7.03
CA SER A 228 -1.72 14.32 6.31
C SER A 228 -0.80 15.12 7.26
N ILE A 229 -1.29 15.52 8.42
CA ILE A 229 -0.49 16.20 9.44
C ILE A 229 0.62 15.28 9.96
N ILE A 230 0.28 14.02 10.26
CA ILE A 230 1.25 13.04 10.76
C ILE A 230 2.31 12.75 9.69
N LEU A 231 1.90 12.49 8.45
CA LEU A 231 2.80 12.25 7.32
C LEU A 231 3.75 13.44 7.10
N GLY A 232 3.22 14.66 7.16
CA GLY A 232 4.01 15.88 7.04
C GLY A 232 5.04 16.02 8.15
N THR A 233 4.66 15.77 9.41
CA THR A 233 5.59 15.83 10.55
C THR A 233 6.69 14.78 10.46
N VAL A 234 6.36 13.55 10.01
CA VAL A 234 7.34 12.49 9.78
C VAL A 234 8.30 12.86 8.64
N ALA A 235 7.80 13.41 7.54
CA ALA A 235 8.63 13.87 6.43
C ALA A 235 9.63 14.96 6.89
N VAL A 236 9.17 15.93 7.67
CA VAL A 236 10.04 16.96 8.27
C VAL A 236 11.10 16.35 9.19
N ARG A 237 10.74 15.38 10.03
CA ARG A 237 11.71 14.65 10.88
C ARG A 237 12.78 13.97 10.05
N TYR A 238 12.44 13.24 8.99
CA TYR A 238 13.42 12.61 8.10
C TYR A 238 14.35 13.65 7.46
N PHE A 239 13.81 14.78 7.02
CA PHE A 239 14.61 15.86 6.45
C PHE A 239 15.61 16.46 7.45
N LEU A 240 15.15 16.82 8.66
CA LEU A 240 16.00 17.37 9.73
C LEU A 240 17.08 16.39 10.16
N ARG A 241 16.74 15.10 10.21
CA ARG A 241 17.67 14.03 10.56
C ARG A 241 18.74 13.84 9.48
N ALA A 242 18.34 13.82 8.20
CA ALA A 242 19.28 13.77 7.10
C ALA A 242 20.26 14.95 7.12
N ARG A 243 19.76 16.17 7.43
CA ARG A 243 20.58 17.37 7.59
C ARG A 243 21.58 17.27 8.75
N HIS A 244 21.17 16.72 9.88
CA HIS A 244 22.04 16.51 11.05
C HIS A 244 23.17 15.53 10.74
N ILE A 245 22.83 14.40 10.12
CA ILE A 245 23.80 13.36 9.74
C ILE A 245 24.77 13.85 8.66
N ALA A 246 24.34 14.72 7.76
CA ALA A 246 25.20 15.28 6.72
C ALA A 246 26.23 16.30 7.26
N LYS A 247 26.03 16.81 8.49
CA LYS A 247 26.95 17.74 9.15
C LYS A 247 27.90 17.07 10.14
N SER A 248 27.63 15.82 10.54
CA SER A 248 28.53 14.99 11.39
C SER A 248 29.45 14.12 10.53
#